data_9fe94deed888cbfbc91660e80c628016
#
_entry.id   9fe94deed888cbfbc91660e80c628016
#
_cell.length_a   1.000
_cell.length_b   1.000
_cell.length_c   1.000
_cell.angle_alpha   90.00
_cell.angle_beta   90.00
_cell.angle_gamma   90.00
#
_symmetry.space_group_name_H-M   'P 1'
#
loop_
_entity.id
_entity.type
_entity.pdbx_description
1 polymer ?
#
loop_
_entity_poly.entity_id
_entity_poly.type
_entity_poly.pdbx_seq_one_letter_code
_entity_poly.pdbx_strand_id
1 'polypeptide(L)'
;MWQAQVFTLYPEVFPGPLSKGLYGKALSNNLWKLKVVNIRDAADDKHKTVDDTPYGGGSGMLLKADVLAKSLDENKNESERILYLSPKGKKFDQNLAKELANEKSLSLICGHFEGVDERILSTRNIEEISICLLYTSPSPRD
;
A
#
# COMPACT_ATOMS: atom_id res chain seq x y z
N MET A 1 11.59 -3.67 -16.78
CA MET A 1 11.12 -4.67 -15.80
C MET A 1 10.15 -4.01 -14.83
N TRP A 2 9.01 -4.63 -14.63
CA TRP A 2 7.98 -4.09 -13.74
C TRP A 2 8.41 -4.26 -12.29
N GLN A 3 8.18 -3.25 -11.46
CA GLN A 3 8.59 -3.26 -10.06
C GLN A 3 7.45 -2.80 -9.18
N ALA A 4 7.23 -3.51 -8.07
CA ALA A 4 6.31 -3.11 -7.03
C ALA A 4 7.11 -2.70 -5.80
N GLN A 5 6.75 -1.57 -5.23
CA GLN A 5 7.30 -1.11 -3.96
C GLN A 5 6.17 -1.08 -2.94
N VAL A 6 6.32 -1.81 -1.85
CA VAL A 6 5.28 -1.96 -0.85
C VAL A 6 5.70 -1.28 0.43
N PHE A 7 4.85 -0.37 0.92
CA PHE A 7 5.05 0.31 2.20
C PHE A 7 4.19 -0.37 3.24
N THR A 8 4.80 -0.94 4.26
CA THR A 8 4.09 -1.75 5.24
C THR A 8 4.71 -1.62 6.63
N LEU A 9 3.93 -1.91 7.65
CA LEU A 9 4.42 -2.02 9.02
C LEU A 9 4.97 -3.41 9.34
N TYR A 10 4.72 -4.37 8.44
CA TYR A 10 5.12 -5.77 8.65
C TYR A 10 5.84 -6.29 7.42
N PRO A 11 7.07 -5.83 7.18
CA PRO A 11 7.80 -6.24 5.98
C PRO A 11 8.08 -7.74 5.91
N GLU A 12 8.10 -8.41 7.04
CA GLU A 12 8.40 -9.84 7.12
C GLU A 12 7.32 -10.73 6.48
N VAL A 13 6.11 -10.19 6.23
CA VAL A 13 5.07 -10.98 5.57
C VAL A 13 5.22 -11.00 4.05
N PHE A 14 6.14 -10.23 3.50
CA PHE A 14 6.36 -10.17 2.06
C PHE A 14 7.64 -10.90 1.68
N PRO A 15 7.66 -11.58 0.55
CA PRO A 15 6.61 -11.69 -0.46
C PRO A 15 5.49 -12.68 -0.12
N GLY A 16 5.61 -13.45 0.97
CA GLY A 16 4.58 -14.40 1.39
C GLY A 16 4.24 -15.39 0.29
N PRO A 17 2.93 -15.60 0.00
CA PRO A 17 2.53 -16.54 -1.04
C PRO A 17 3.08 -16.22 -2.42
N LEU A 18 3.46 -14.97 -2.68
CA LEU A 18 4.01 -14.57 -3.97
C LEU A 18 5.41 -15.14 -4.22
N SER A 19 6.02 -15.78 -3.22
CA SER A 19 7.28 -16.48 -3.39
C SER A 19 7.11 -17.88 -3.98
N LYS A 20 5.87 -18.33 -4.16
CA LYS A 20 5.54 -19.68 -4.62
C LYS A 20 4.90 -19.66 -5.99
N GLY A 21 4.87 -20.83 -6.64
CA GLY A 21 4.21 -21.00 -7.92
C GLY A 21 4.83 -20.15 -9.02
N LEU A 22 4.00 -19.77 -9.98
CA LEU A 22 4.45 -18.97 -11.12
C LEU A 22 4.96 -17.60 -10.71
N TYR A 23 4.34 -17.00 -9.70
CA TYR A 23 4.76 -15.68 -9.21
C TYR A 23 6.16 -15.73 -8.61
N GLY A 24 6.43 -16.77 -7.84
CA GLY A 24 7.74 -16.96 -7.23
C GLY A 24 8.82 -17.25 -8.25
N LYS A 25 8.49 -18.05 -9.26
CA LYS A 25 9.42 -18.33 -10.36
C LYS A 25 9.76 -17.05 -11.11
N ALA A 26 8.75 -16.25 -11.43
CA ALA A 26 8.95 -14.99 -12.13
C ALA A 26 9.81 -14.03 -11.30
N LEU A 27 9.57 -13.97 -10.01
CA LEU A 27 10.37 -13.13 -9.12
C LEU A 27 11.81 -13.59 -9.05
N SER A 28 12.03 -14.90 -8.91
CA SER A 28 13.40 -15.48 -8.87
C SER A 28 14.14 -15.25 -10.17
N ASN A 29 13.43 -15.25 -11.28
CA ASN A 29 14.04 -15.05 -12.62
C ASN A 29 14.11 -13.58 -13.01
N ASN A 30 13.82 -12.68 -12.08
CA ASN A 30 13.90 -11.23 -12.29
C ASN A 30 12.97 -10.73 -13.38
N LEU A 31 11.82 -11.39 -13.58
CA LEU A 31 10.80 -10.92 -14.51
C LEU A 31 9.99 -9.77 -13.90
N TRP A 32 9.96 -9.70 -12.58
CA TRP A 32 9.44 -8.56 -11.85
C TRP A 32 10.23 -8.42 -10.55
N LYS A 33 10.14 -7.26 -9.92
CA LYS A 33 10.85 -6.99 -8.67
C LYS A 33 9.89 -6.52 -7.59
N LEU A 34 10.21 -6.89 -6.36
CA LEU A 34 9.48 -6.43 -5.19
C LEU A 34 10.44 -5.75 -4.24
N LYS A 35 10.14 -4.51 -3.90
CA LYS A 35 10.87 -3.79 -2.86
C LYS A 35 9.92 -3.59 -1.69
N VAL A 36 10.34 -3.97 -0.51
CA VAL A 36 9.51 -3.84 0.69
C VAL A 36 10.12 -2.76 1.57
N VAL A 37 9.31 -1.78 1.95
CA VAL A 37 9.75 -0.66 2.79
C VAL A 37 9.02 -0.74 4.11
N ASN A 38 9.78 -0.72 5.21
CA ASN A 38 9.23 -0.69 6.54
C ASN A 38 8.92 0.76 6.92
N ILE A 39 7.64 1.09 7.06
CA ILE A 39 7.22 2.46 7.38
C ILE A 39 7.80 2.91 8.71
N ARG A 40 8.03 2.00 9.64
CA ARG A 40 8.58 2.34 10.96
C ARG A 40 9.96 2.98 10.88
N ASP A 41 10.72 2.67 9.83
CA ASP A 41 12.06 3.23 9.67
C ASP A 41 12.06 4.74 9.48
N ALA A 42 10.91 5.31 9.09
CA ALA A 42 10.78 6.75 8.93
C ALA A 42 10.35 7.46 10.22
N ALA A 43 10.03 6.72 11.28
CA ALA A 43 9.67 7.32 12.55
C ALA A 43 10.92 7.82 13.28
N ASP A 44 10.89 9.06 13.74
CA ASP A 44 12.04 9.70 14.36
C ASP A 44 12.16 9.46 15.86
N ASP A 45 11.08 9.05 16.49
CA ASP A 45 11.08 8.87 17.93
C ASP A 45 11.73 7.56 18.34
N LYS A 46 12.10 7.47 19.61
CA LYS A 46 12.79 6.31 20.17
C LYS A 46 11.99 5.03 20.03
N HIS A 47 10.69 5.13 20.13
CA HIS A 47 9.80 3.96 20.08
C HIS A 47 9.26 3.67 18.69
N LYS A 48 9.68 4.42 17.69
CA LYS A 48 9.22 4.25 16.31
C LYS A 48 7.70 4.26 16.22
N THR A 49 7.08 5.27 16.80
CA THR A 49 5.64 5.41 16.84
C THR A 49 5.09 5.70 15.43
N VAL A 50 4.14 4.91 14.99
CA VAL A 50 3.58 5.02 13.65
C VAL A 50 2.07 5.26 13.64
N ASP A 51 1.42 5.20 14.79
CA ASP A 51 -0.02 5.33 14.91
C ASP A 51 -0.42 6.65 15.56
N ASP A 52 -1.61 7.12 15.28
CA ASP A 52 -2.13 8.38 15.78
C ASP A 52 -3.64 8.26 15.97
N THR A 53 -4.20 9.19 16.74
CA THR A 53 -5.65 9.26 16.89
C THR A 53 -6.28 9.91 15.67
N PRO A 54 -7.54 9.55 15.34
CA PRO A 54 -8.23 10.18 14.23
C PRO A 54 -8.41 11.68 14.45
N TYR A 55 -8.31 12.43 13.37
CA TYR A 55 -8.56 13.86 13.41
C TYR A 55 -9.99 14.14 13.86
N GLY A 56 -10.14 15.02 14.84
CA GLY A 56 -11.45 15.34 15.40
C GLY A 56 -11.91 14.35 16.48
N GLY A 57 -11.08 13.41 16.85
CA GLY A 57 -11.41 12.40 17.85
C GLY A 57 -12.05 11.17 17.21
N GLY A 58 -12.64 10.34 18.02
CA GLY A 58 -13.25 9.10 17.56
C GLY A 58 -12.47 7.89 18.04
N SER A 59 -13.03 6.70 17.76
CA SER A 59 -12.38 5.44 18.12
C SER A 59 -11.43 5.00 17.02
N GLY A 60 -10.48 4.16 17.37
CA GLY A 60 -9.52 3.61 16.43
C GLY A 60 -8.25 4.42 16.33
N MET A 61 -7.31 3.89 15.57
CA MET A 61 -6.01 4.50 15.37
C MET A 61 -5.73 4.61 13.88
N LEU A 62 -5.05 5.70 13.50
CA LEU A 62 -4.65 5.92 12.12
C LEU A 62 -3.13 5.84 12.03
N LEU A 63 -2.64 5.48 10.85
CA LEU A 63 -1.22 5.56 10.56
C LEU A 63 -0.82 7.04 10.52
N LYS A 64 0.27 7.39 11.20
CA LYS A 64 0.71 8.78 11.28
C LYS A 64 1.06 9.32 9.90
N ALA A 65 0.45 10.45 9.55
CA ALA A 65 0.64 11.06 8.24
C ALA A 65 2.07 11.49 8.00
N ASP A 66 2.72 12.08 9.00
CA ASP A 66 4.08 12.55 8.85
C ASP A 66 5.09 11.42 8.67
N VAL A 67 4.88 10.30 9.37
CA VAL A 67 5.74 9.12 9.22
C VAL A 67 5.56 8.52 7.82
N LEU A 68 4.32 8.37 7.37
CA LEU A 68 4.05 7.84 6.05
C LEU A 68 4.60 8.77 4.96
N ALA A 69 4.38 10.07 5.10
CA ALA A 69 4.89 11.04 4.12
C ALA A 69 6.41 10.98 4.02
N LYS A 70 7.09 10.89 5.15
CA LYS A 70 8.55 10.78 5.17
C LYS A 70 9.01 9.50 4.50
N SER A 71 8.34 8.37 4.78
CA SER A 71 8.67 7.11 4.17
C SER A 71 8.51 7.15 2.65
N LEU A 72 7.42 7.76 2.18
CA LEU A 72 7.18 7.91 0.75
C LEU A 72 8.25 8.79 0.09
N ASP A 73 8.60 9.91 0.74
CA ASP A 73 9.55 10.85 0.18
C ASP A 73 10.96 10.28 0.12
N GLU A 74 11.34 9.47 1.10
CA GLU A 74 12.65 8.84 1.16
C GLU A 74 12.81 7.67 0.18
N ASN A 75 11.70 7.14 -0.31
CA ASN A 75 11.69 5.95 -1.14
C ASN A 75 10.98 6.17 -2.47
N LYS A 76 11.12 7.35 -3.04
CA LYS A 76 10.54 7.62 -4.35
C LYS A 76 11.15 6.72 -5.41
N ASN A 77 10.30 6.21 -6.28
CA ASN A 77 10.75 5.45 -7.43
C ASN A 77 10.46 6.24 -8.71
N GLU A 78 10.70 5.63 -9.87
CA GLU A 78 10.48 6.28 -11.15
C GLU A 78 9.01 6.56 -11.43
N SER A 79 8.14 5.76 -10.86
CA SER A 79 6.70 5.97 -10.99
C SER A 79 6.23 6.86 -9.87
N GLU A 80 5.39 7.83 -10.21
CA GLU A 80 4.77 8.69 -9.23
C GLU A 80 3.42 8.12 -8.77
N ARG A 81 3.02 6.98 -9.31
CA ARG A 81 1.73 6.39 -9.00
C ARG A 81 1.79 5.65 -7.68
N ILE A 82 1.02 6.12 -6.72
CA ILE A 82 0.97 5.57 -5.37
C ILE A 82 -0.46 5.14 -5.09
N LEU A 83 -0.63 3.90 -4.67
CA LEU A 83 -1.93 3.31 -4.44
C LEU A 83 -2.10 2.96 -2.97
N TYR A 84 -3.27 3.24 -2.43
CA TYR A 84 -3.64 2.84 -1.07
C TYR A 84 -4.84 1.91 -1.18
N LEU A 85 -4.73 0.71 -0.61
CA LEU A 85 -5.80 -0.27 -0.66
C LEU A 85 -6.82 0.03 0.43
N SER A 86 -8.02 0.37 0.03
CA SER A 86 -9.07 0.81 0.93
C SER A 86 -10.44 0.38 0.39
N PRO A 87 -11.36 -0.05 1.26
CA PRO A 87 -12.71 -0.40 0.80
C PRO A 87 -13.47 0.76 0.18
N LYS A 88 -13.07 1.99 0.48
CA LYS A 88 -13.69 3.21 -0.07
C LYS A 88 -13.18 3.55 -1.45
N GLY A 89 -12.14 2.88 -1.92
CA GLY A 89 -11.47 3.26 -3.14
C GLY A 89 -12.20 2.87 -4.41
N LYS A 90 -11.65 3.34 -5.52
CA LYS A 90 -12.10 2.96 -6.83
C LYS A 90 -11.93 1.45 -7.00
N LYS A 91 -12.93 0.81 -7.58
CA LYS A 91 -12.90 -0.63 -7.77
C LYS A 91 -11.74 -1.04 -8.68
N PHE A 92 -11.01 -2.05 -8.26
CA PHE A 92 -9.95 -2.64 -9.06
C PHE A 92 -10.59 -3.57 -10.11
N ASP A 93 -10.52 -3.18 -11.35
CA ASP A 93 -11.09 -3.96 -12.45
C ASP A 93 -10.03 -4.29 -13.49
N GLN A 94 -10.43 -4.98 -14.55
CA GLN A 94 -9.48 -5.39 -15.58
C GLN A 94 -8.86 -4.21 -16.32
N ASN A 95 -9.61 -3.13 -16.50
CA ASN A 95 -9.07 -1.93 -17.15
C ASN A 95 -7.98 -1.30 -16.32
N LEU A 96 -8.21 -1.18 -14.99
CA LEU A 96 -7.21 -0.65 -14.09
C LEU A 96 -5.99 -1.57 -14.02
N ALA A 97 -6.21 -2.87 -14.01
CA ALA A 97 -5.10 -3.83 -14.00
C ALA A 97 -4.21 -3.66 -15.23
N LYS A 98 -4.80 -3.49 -16.40
CA LYS A 98 -4.05 -3.25 -17.63
C LYS A 98 -3.27 -1.95 -17.56
N GLU A 99 -3.90 -0.92 -17.04
CA GLU A 99 -3.27 0.38 -16.88
C GLU A 99 -2.05 0.30 -15.96
N LEU A 100 -2.20 -0.38 -14.83
CA LEU A 100 -1.10 -0.54 -13.88
C LEU A 100 0.02 -1.44 -14.41
N ALA A 101 -0.33 -2.44 -15.21
CA ALA A 101 0.67 -3.32 -15.81
C ALA A 101 1.56 -2.59 -16.80
N ASN A 102 1.09 -1.48 -17.36
CA ASN A 102 1.87 -0.68 -18.31
C ASN A 102 2.78 0.34 -17.62
N GLU A 103 2.69 0.47 -16.30
CA GLU A 103 3.60 1.33 -15.54
C GLU A 103 4.94 0.63 -15.39
N LYS A 104 6.00 1.41 -15.22
CA LYS A 104 7.32 0.84 -14.95
C LYS A 104 7.39 0.32 -13.52
N SER A 105 6.77 1.01 -12.60
CA SER A 105 6.77 0.65 -11.20
C SER A 105 5.54 1.25 -10.53
N LEU A 106 5.17 0.64 -9.40
CA LEU A 106 4.06 1.10 -8.57
C LEU A 106 4.50 1.15 -7.13
N SER A 107 3.91 2.07 -6.37
CA SER A 107 4.03 2.08 -4.92
C SER A 107 2.67 1.73 -4.31
N LEU A 108 2.67 0.80 -3.38
CA LEU A 108 1.47 0.31 -2.71
C LEU A 108 1.61 0.53 -1.22
N ILE A 109 0.58 1.11 -0.61
CA ILE A 109 0.55 1.32 0.83
C ILE A 109 -0.39 0.30 1.45
N CYS A 110 0.12 -0.47 2.40
CA CYS A 110 -0.67 -1.46 3.13
C CYS A 110 -0.90 -0.93 4.54
N GLY A 111 -2.14 -0.53 4.83
CA GLY A 111 -2.51 -0.04 6.14
C GLY A 111 -3.01 -1.15 7.04
N HIS A 112 -2.83 -0.98 8.34
CA HIS A 112 -3.24 -1.97 9.32
C HIS A 112 -4.17 -1.45 10.38
N PHE A 113 -4.25 -0.13 10.53
CA PHE A 113 -5.14 0.50 11.50
C PHE A 113 -6.48 0.81 10.86
N GLU A 114 -7.23 1.72 11.44
CA GLU A 114 -8.51 2.16 10.87
C GLU A 114 -8.35 2.86 9.53
N GLY A 115 -7.11 3.12 9.12
CA GLY A 115 -6.80 3.72 7.84
C GLY A 115 -5.63 4.67 7.96
N VAL A 116 -5.53 5.57 7.02
CA VAL A 116 -4.51 6.63 7.04
C VAL A 116 -5.22 7.98 7.13
N ASP A 117 -4.48 8.97 7.59
CA ASP A 117 -5.01 10.34 7.65
C ASP A 117 -5.28 10.82 6.21
N GLU A 118 -6.53 11.20 5.93
CA GLU A 118 -6.95 11.59 4.59
C GLU A 118 -6.17 12.77 4.02
N ARG A 119 -5.58 13.60 4.89
CA ARG A 119 -4.79 14.73 4.43
C ARG A 119 -3.59 14.31 3.60
N ILE A 120 -3.00 13.14 3.88
CA ILE A 120 -1.86 12.66 3.12
C ILE A 120 -2.27 12.16 1.74
N LEU A 121 -3.50 11.64 1.63
CA LEU A 121 -3.97 11.11 0.35
C LEU A 121 -3.99 12.19 -0.73
N SER A 122 -4.41 13.41 -0.37
CA SER A 122 -4.45 14.50 -1.33
C SER A 122 -3.09 15.17 -1.53
N THR A 123 -2.29 15.32 -0.48
CA THR A 123 -1.00 16.00 -0.59
C THR A 123 0.04 15.21 -1.37
N ARG A 124 -0.10 13.91 -1.43
CA ARG A 124 0.86 13.03 -2.13
C ARG A 124 0.28 12.38 -3.37
N ASN A 125 -0.91 12.80 -3.82
CA ASN A 125 -1.58 12.20 -4.98
C ASN A 125 -1.75 10.70 -4.84
N ILE A 126 -2.19 10.24 -3.69
CA ILE A 126 -2.39 8.82 -3.43
C ILE A 126 -3.77 8.42 -3.92
N GLU A 127 -3.84 7.39 -4.76
CA GLU A 127 -5.09 6.87 -5.27
C GLU A 127 -5.61 5.77 -4.36
N GLU A 128 -6.86 5.88 -3.94
CA GLU A 128 -7.48 4.79 -3.19
C GLU A 128 -8.08 3.79 -4.16
N ILE A 129 -7.75 2.52 -3.95
CA ILE A 129 -8.23 1.42 -4.78
C ILE A 129 -8.80 0.34 -3.89
N SER A 130 -9.95 -0.19 -4.26
CA SER A 130 -10.58 -1.29 -3.56
C SER A 130 -10.40 -2.58 -4.32
N ILE A 131 -9.79 -3.57 -3.67
CA ILE A 131 -9.73 -4.93 -4.18
C ILE A 131 -10.71 -5.83 -3.45
N CYS A 132 -11.57 -5.24 -2.63
CA CYS A 132 -12.51 -5.96 -1.79
C CYS A 132 -13.76 -6.36 -2.57
N LEU A 133 -13.56 -7.20 -3.59
CA LEU A 133 -14.68 -7.67 -4.40
C LEU A 133 -15.70 -8.44 -3.57
N LEU A 134 -15.23 -9.02 -2.49
CA LEU A 134 -16.09 -9.78 -1.59
C LEU A 134 -17.14 -8.90 -0.94
N TYR A 135 -16.86 -7.61 -0.78
CA TYR A 135 -17.79 -6.67 -0.17
C TYR A 135 -18.73 -6.04 -1.17
N THR A 136 -18.36 -6.05 -2.45
CA THR A 136 -19.18 -5.47 -3.49
C THR A 136 -19.99 -6.52 -4.22
N SER A 137 -19.57 -7.77 -4.17
CA SER A 137 -20.29 -8.88 -4.77
C SER A 137 -21.34 -9.36 -3.79
N PRO A 138 -22.56 -9.69 -4.24
CA PRO A 138 -23.51 -10.34 -3.37
C PRO A 138 -22.94 -11.67 -2.93
N SER A 139 -22.66 -11.76 -1.66
CA SER A 139 -22.17 -12.98 -1.06
C SER A 139 -23.39 -13.80 -0.65
N PRO A 140 -23.33 -15.14 -0.72
CA PRO A 140 -24.42 -15.94 -0.22
C PRO A 140 -24.75 -15.71 1.23
N ARG A 141 -23.83 -15.10 1.96
CA ARG A 141 -24.04 -14.81 3.37
C ARG A 141 -24.71 -13.47 3.61
N ASP A 142 -24.75 -12.66 2.62
CA ASP A 142 -25.29 -11.32 2.73
C ASP A 142 -26.77 -11.30 2.48
#